data_d727074d4b6ddb8ce6a21ff35806e070
#
_entry.id   d727074d4b6ddb8ce6a21ff35806e070
#
_cell.length_a   1.000
_cell.length_b   1.000
_cell.length_c   1.000
_cell.angle_alpha   90.00
_cell.angle_beta   90.00
_cell.angle_gamma   90.00
#
_symmetry.space_group_name_H-M   'P 1'
#
loop_
_entity.id
_entity.type
_entity.pdbx_description
1 polymer ?
#
loop_
_entity_poly.entity_id
_entity_poly.type
_entity_poly.pdbx_seq_one_letter_code
_entity_poly.pdbx_strand_id
1 'polypeptide(L)'
;YTVNPMRTTLATLPLGVYDYTGSVTVAESQVEGGTVEKTLRTVGSAITINVASRVGLTWFYSNPGGSLVFSEIYAAGSPNATATGGLRDSYIRIYNNSDRTVYADGIGIAESAFVNSRTNAFEILTPANNRQVNFTAGTIWVIPGSGTDYPIAPGESIKIVDQAIDWSAQVAGAL
;
A
#
# COMPACT_ATOMS: atom_id res chain seq x y z
N TYR A 1 -1.72 23.49 16.49
CA TYR A 1 -2.92 22.99 17.17
C TYR A 1 -2.83 21.48 17.37
N THR A 2 -3.25 21.01 18.53
CA THR A 2 -3.33 19.58 18.84
C THR A 2 -4.79 19.15 18.77
N VAL A 3 -5.07 18.12 17.99
CA VAL A 3 -6.42 17.54 17.86
C VAL A 3 -6.43 16.12 18.42
N ASN A 4 -7.54 15.75 19.06
CA ASN A 4 -7.71 14.37 19.49
C ASN A 4 -8.22 13.54 18.29
N PRO A 5 -7.57 12.44 17.93
CA PRO A 5 -7.91 11.64 16.75
C PRO A 5 -9.31 11.01 16.80
N MET A 6 -9.89 10.91 17.99
CA MET A 6 -11.23 10.32 18.20
C MET A 6 -12.32 11.38 18.43
N ARG A 7 -12.00 12.66 18.39
CA ARG A 7 -12.93 13.74 18.72
C ARG A 7 -12.83 14.89 17.73
N THR A 8 -13.96 15.57 17.54
CA THR A 8 -13.99 16.85 16.86
C THR A 8 -13.38 17.91 17.79
N THR A 9 -12.34 18.60 17.32
CA THR A 9 -11.73 19.72 18.00
C THR A 9 -12.04 21.00 17.23
N LEU A 10 -12.45 22.03 17.92
CA LEU A 10 -12.65 23.35 17.32
C LEU A 10 -11.33 24.12 17.36
N ALA A 11 -10.88 24.57 16.20
CA ALA A 11 -9.70 25.42 16.07
C ALA A 11 -10.08 26.68 15.27
N THR A 12 -9.58 27.85 15.70
CA THR A 12 -9.69 29.07 14.94
C THR A 12 -8.43 29.27 14.12
N LEU A 13 -8.58 29.20 12.80
CA LEU A 13 -7.50 29.41 11.84
C LEU A 13 -7.87 30.61 10.95
N PRO A 14 -6.92 31.46 10.56
CA PRO A 14 -7.13 32.42 9.49
C PRO A 14 -7.58 31.74 8.19
N LEU A 15 -8.23 32.49 7.32
CA LEU A 15 -8.54 31.98 5.99
C LEU A 15 -7.25 31.77 5.19
N GLY A 16 -7.15 30.67 4.47
CA GLY A 16 -5.93 30.36 3.73
C GLY A 16 -5.86 28.90 3.27
N VAL A 17 -4.73 28.57 2.69
CA VAL A 17 -4.39 27.20 2.28
C VAL A 17 -3.40 26.64 3.30
N TYR A 18 -3.64 25.43 3.74
CA TYR A 18 -2.89 24.78 4.81
C TYR A 18 -2.42 23.40 4.42
N ASP A 19 -1.24 23.08 4.87
CA ASP A 19 -0.77 21.71 4.99
C ASP A 19 -0.87 21.28 6.45
N TYR A 20 -1.10 19.99 6.68
CA TYR A 20 -1.09 19.46 8.03
C TYR A 20 -0.36 18.13 8.13
N THR A 21 0.27 17.93 9.26
CA THR A 21 0.83 16.65 9.66
C THR A 21 0.47 16.38 11.11
N GLY A 22 0.33 15.13 11.46
CA GLY A 22 0.06 14.75 12.84
C GLY A 22 0.51 13.34 13.13
N SER A 23 0.84 13.08 14.40
CA SER A 23 1.12 11.74 14.89
C SER A 23 0.53 11.56 16.27
N VAL A 24 0.08 10.36 16.59
CA VAL A 24 -0.39 9.96 17.90
C VAL A 24 -0.01 8.51 18.15
N THR A 25 0.50 8.23 19.33
CA THR A 25 0.74 6.86 19.78
C THR A 25 -0.44 6.39 20.60
N VAL A 26 -0.98 5.25 20.22
CA VAL A 26 -2.10 4.57 20.89
C VAL A 26 -1.66 3.20 21.37
N ALA A 27 -2.10 2.84 22.56
CA ALA A 27 -1.89 1.51 23.10
C ALA A 27 -3.01 0.58 22.64
N GLU A 28 -2.66 -0.54 22.04
CA GLU A 28 -3.61 -1.56 21.59
C GLU A 28 -3.43 -2.84 22.40
N SER A 29 -4.49 -3.30 23.03
CA SER A 29 -4.49 -4.58 23.74
C SER A 29 -4.47 -5.74 22.75
N GLN A 30 -3.61 -6.71 22.99
CA GLN A 30 -3.51 -7.92 22.16
C GLN A 30 -4.40 -9.04 22.73
N VAL A 31 -4.89 -9.91 21.84
CA VAL A 31 -5.76 -11.04 22.21
C VAL A 31 -5.06 -12.03 23.15
N GLU A 32 -3.74 -12.18 22.99
CA GLU A 32 -2.92 -13.08 23.84
C GLU A 32 -2.44 -12.41 25.15
N GLY A 33 -2.92 -11.22 25.42
CA GLY A 33 -2.50 -10.40 26.54
C GLY A 33 -1.28 -9.53 26.23
N GLY A 34 -1.19 -8.43 26.97
CA GLY A 34 -0.19 -7.40 26.73
C GLY A 34 -0.71 -6.23 25.91
N THR A 35 0.13 -5.22 25.76
CA THR A 35 -0.18 -3.98 25.06
C THR A 35 0.93 -3.67 24.08
N VAL A 36 0.57 -3.36 22.84
CA VAL A 36 1.49 -2.88 21.81
C VAL A 36 1.19 -1.42 21.53
N GLU A 37 2.22 -0.59 21.54
CA GLU A 37 2.10 0.79 21.11
C GLU A 37 2.13 0.89 19.59
N LYS A 38 1.13 1.58 19.05
CA LYS A 38 1.01 1.86 17.62
C LYS A 38 1.02 3.35 17.37
N THR A 39 1.82 3.79 16.42
CA THR A 39 1.83 5.18 15.98
C THR A 39 0.91 5.35 14.78
N LEU A 40 -0.10 6.18 14.94
CA LEU A 40 -0.94 6.64 13.84
C LEU A 40 -0.40 7.97 13.34
N ARG A 41 -0.42 8.16 12.03
CA ARG A 41 0.00 9.40 11.37
C ARG A 41 -1.08 9.92 10.44
N THR A 42 -1.09 11.22 10.25
CA THR A 42 -1.95 11.87 9.28
C THR A 42 -1.17 12.95 8.54
N VAL A 43 -1.46 13.10 7.28
CA VAL A 43 -0.86 14.12 6.42
C VAL A 43 -1.90 14.58 5.40
N GLY A 44 -1.86 15.84 5.05
CA GLY A 44 -2.62 16.40 3.96
C GLY A 44 -2.04 17.73 3.53
N SER A 45 -2.27 18.08 2.29
CA SER A 45 -1.76 19.31 1.68
C SER A 45 -2.84 20.07 0.95
N ALA A 46 -2.59 21.38 0.77
CA ALA A 46 -3.44 22.30 0.01
C ALA A 46 -4.91 22.34 0.45
N ILE A 47 -5.19 22.17 1.75
CA ILE A 47 -6.54 22.31 2.29
C ILE A 47 -6.90 23.78 2.34
N THR A 48 -7.92 24.16 1.60
CA THR A 48 -8.43 25.54 1.58
C THR A 48 -9.46 25.76 2.67
N ILE A 49 -9.19 26.69 3.57
CA ILE A 49 -10.09 27.17 4.62
C ILE A 49 -10.59 28.56 4.19
N ASN A 50 -11.78 28.63 3.65
CA ASN A 50 -12.40 29.90 3.20
C ASN A 50 -13.70 30.23 3.95
N VAL A 51 -14.22 29.29 4.70
CA VAL A 51 -15.40 29.42 5.58
C VAL A 51 -15.25 28.47 6.77
N ALA A 52 -16.12 28.61 7.75
CA ALA A 52 -16.20 27.61 8.82
C ALA A 52 -16.56 26.26 8.21
N SER A 53 -15.63 25.32 8.29
CA SER A 53 -15.74 24.00 7.66
C SER A 53 -15.23 22.89 8.59
N ARG A 54 -15.59 21.66 8.26
CA ARG A 54 -15.03 20.48 8.92
C ARG A 54 -14.00 19.85 7.99
N VAL A 55 -12.82 19.63 8.52
CA VAL A 55 -11.76 18.88 7.83
C VAL A 55 -11.67 17.51 8.49
N GLY A 56 -11.94 16.46 7.73
CA GLY A 56 -11.72 15.08 8.16
C GLY A 56 -10.24 14.75 8.07
N LEU A 57 -9.64 14.29 9.18
CA LEU A 57 -8.28 13.79 9.17
C LEU A 57 -8.32 12.27 9.08
N THR A 58 -7.74 11.72 8.03
CA THR A 58 -7.56 10.27 7.90
C THR A 58 -6.24 9.88 8.57
N TRP A 59 -6.31 8.96 9.51
CA TRP A 59 -5.16 8.47 10.24
C TRP A 59 -4.71 7.14 9.67
N PHE A 60 -3.43 7.03 9.40
CA PHE A 60 -2.79 5.83 8.87
C PHE A 60 -1.97 5.17 9.98
N TYR A 61 -2.00 3.86 10.00
CA TYR A 61 -1.10 3.10 10.84
C TYR A 61 0.32 3.17 10.28
N SER A 62 1.25 3.71 11.04
CA SER A 62 2.67 3.70 10.70
C SER A 62 3.35 2.56 11.44
N ASN A 63 3.66 1.50 10.72
CA ASN A 63 4.48 0.42 11.27
C ASN A 63 5.96 0.79 11.13
N PRO A 64 6.70 0.97 12.23
CA PRO A 64 8.12 1.28 12.16
C PRO A 64 8.97 0.16 11.52
N GLY A 65 8.43 -1.05 11.42
CA GLY A 65 9.10 -2.21 10.82
C GLY A 65 8.72 -2.51 9.38
N GLY A 66 7.67 -1.86 8.81
CA GLY A 66 7.23 -2.11 7.44
C GLY A 66 6.72 -0.85 6.77
N SER A 67 7.53 -0.30 5.88
CA SER A 67 7.22 0.97 5.23
C SER A 67 6.36 0.80 3.99
N LEU A 68 6.50 -0.30 3.27
CA LEU A 68 5.80 -0.56 2.03
C LEU A 68 4.69 -1.59 2.22
N VAL A 69 3.52 -1.29 1.67
CA VAL A 69 2.35 -2.18 1.72
C VAL A 69 1.73 -2.30 0.33
N PHE A 70 1.11 -3.42 0.04
CA PHE A 70 0.25 -3.54 -1.12
C PHE A 70 -1.02 -2.73 -0.86
N SER A 71 -1.25 -1.69 -1.67
CA SER A 71 -2.47 -0.88 -1.58
C SER A 71 -3.53 -1.31 -2.58
N GLU A 72 -3.12 -1.95 -3.66
CA GLU A 72 -4.03 -2.42 -4.70
C GLU A 72 -3.40 -3.56 -5.50
N ILE A 73 -4.20 -4.55 -5.84
CA ILE A 73 -3.84 -5.66 -6.73
C ILE A 73 -4.94 -5.80 -7.77
N TYR A 74 -4.63 -5.50 -9.02
CA TYR A 74 -5.51 -5.71 -10.16
C TYR A 74 -4.97 -6.86 -11.01
N ALA A 75 -5.44 -8.06 -10.71
CA ALA A 75 -4.90 -9.29 -11.30
C ALA A 75 -5.65 -9.76 -12.56
N ALA A 76 -6.88 -9.31 -12.76
CA ALA A 76 -7.74 -9.85 -13.82
C ALA A 76 -7.40 -9.32 -15.23
N GLY A 77 -6.85 -8.11 -15.31
CA GLY A 77 -6.76 -7.37 -16.57
C GLY A 77 -8.12 -6.93 -17.12
N SER A 78 -8.13 -5.96 -18.00
CA SER A 78 -9.34 -5.45 -18.64
C SER A 78 -9.84 -6.39 -19.74
N PRO A 79 -11.17 -6.55 -19.91
CA PRO A 79 -11.70 -7.34 -21.02
C PRO A 79 -11.26 -6.77 -22.37
N ASN A 80 -10.83 -7.62 -23.27
CA ASN A 80 -10.54 -7.23 -24.65
C ASN A 80 -11.61 -7.84 -25.59
N ALA A 81 -12.32 -6.98 -26.32
CA ALA A 81 -13.37 -7.42 -27.24
C ALA A 81 -12.85 -8.28 -28.42
N THR A 82 -11.56 -8.20 -28.71
CA THR A 82 -10.94 -8.85 -29.88
C THR A 82 -9.99 -10.00 -29.54
N ALA A 83 -9.65 -10.19 -28.25
CA ALA A 83 -8.72 -11.24 -27.83
C ALA A 83 -9.28 -12.09 -26.70
N THR A 84 -9.12 -13.40 -26.83
CA THR A 84 -9.40 -14.34 -25.74
C THR A 84 -8.33 -14.16 -24.65
N GLY A 85 -8.72 -13.72 -23.46
CA GLY A 85 -7.81 -13.62 -22.31
C GLY A 85 -7.59 -12.22 -21.74
N GLY A 86 -8.26 -11.21 -22.28
CA GLY A 86 -8.15 -9.84 -21.75
C GLY A 86 -6.86 -9.10 -22.16
N LEU A 87 -6.72 -7.88 -21.68
CA LEU A 87 -5.51 -7.09 -21.80
C LEU A 87 -4.50 -7.48 -20.71
N ARG A 88 -3.23 -7.23 -20.98
CA ARG A 88 -2.15 -7.43 -20.01
C ARG A 88 -1.86 -6.14 -19.24
N ASP A 89 -2.91 -5.50 -18.76
CA ASP A 89 -2.89 -4.26 -17.99
C ASP A 89 -3.03 -4.51 -16.47
N SER A 90 -2.81 -5.77 -16.05
CA SER A 90 -2.77 -6.12 -14.64
C SER A 90 -1.63 -5.41 -13.91
N TYR A 91 -1.85 -5.05 -12.65
CA TYR A 91 -0.85 -4.33 -11.87
C TYR A 91 -0.95 -4.62 -10.38
N ILE A 92 0.14 -4.29 -9.72
CA ILE A 92 0.26 -4.23 -8.27
C ILE A 92 0.67 -2.80 -7.91
N ARG A 93 0.00 -2.20 -6.92
CA ARG A 93 0.38 -0.90 -6.37
C ARG A 93 1.01 -1.10 -5.00
N ILE A 94 2.23 -0.58 -4.85
CA ILE A 94 2.96 -0.54 -3.59
C ILE A 94 2.91 0.89 -3.06
N TYR A 95 2.46 1.05 -1.84
CA TYR A 95 2.27 2.33 -1.17
C TYR A 95 3.26 2.48 -0.01
N ASN A 96 3.86 3.65 0.12
CA ASN A 96 4.71 3.99 1.26
C ASN A 96 3.85 4.50 2.43
N ASN A 97 3.63 3.63 3.40
CA ASN A 97 2.90 3.91 4.63
C ASN A 97 3.80 4.42 5.76
N SER A 98 5.00 4.86 5.45
CA SER A 98 5.94 5.43 6.41
C SER A 98 6.02 6.96 6.30
N ASP A 99 6.76 7.56 7.21
CA ASP A 99 7.00 9.00 7.30
C ASP A 99 8.30 9.46 6.62
N ARG A 100 8.95 8.56 5.91
CA ARG A 100 10.22 8.81 5.20
C ARG A 100 10.16 8.26 3.78
N THR A 101 10.98 8.83 2.91
CA THR A 101 11.18 8.24 1.58
C THR A 101 11.79 6.84 1.72
N VAL A 102 11.20 5.91 1.01
CA VAL A 102 11.67 4.52 0.90
C VAL A 102 12.00 4.26 -0.55
N TYR A 103 13.06 3.56 -0.80
CA TYR A 103 13.46 3.18 -2.16
C TYR A 103 12.99 1.76 -2.46
N ALA A 104 12.39 1.59 -3.63
CA ALA A 104 11.86 0.29 -4.05
C ALA A 104 12.92 -0.61 -4.70
N ASP A 105 14.10 -0.08 -4.90
CA ASP A 105 15.23 -0.79 -5.50
C ASP A 105 15.55 -2.11 -4.76
N GLY A 106 15.69 -3.19 -5.52
CA GLY A 106 16.02 -4.51 -4.97
C GLY A 106 14.85 -5.21 -4.26
N ILE A 107 13.67 -4.62 -4.19
CA ILE A 107 12.51 -5.28 -3.59
C ILE A 107 12.07 -6.44 -4.48
N GLY A 108 11.96 -7.63 -3.87
CA GLY A 108 11.39 -8.80 -4.48
C GLY A 108 9.90 -8.94 -4.18
N ILE A 109 9.10 -9.16 -5.21
CA ILE A 109 7.69 -9.50 -5.10
C ILE A 109 7.54 -10.96 -5.54
N ALA A 110 7.05 -11.80 -4.65
CA ALA A 110 6.89 -13.21 -4.91
C ALA A 110 5.42 -13.59 -4.97
N GLU A 111 5.03 -14.28 -6.03
CA GLU A 111 3.73 -14.93 -6.16
C GLU A 111 3.83 -16.35 -5.65
N SER A 112 2.81 -16.82 -4.91
CA SER A 112 2.76 -18.20 -4.46
C SER A 112 2.64 -19.17 -5.64
N ALA A 113 3.40 -20.26 -5.60
CA ALA A 113 3.26 -21.36 -6.54
C ALA A 113 1.92 -22.11 -6.40
N PHE A 114 1.20 -21.87 -5.32
CA PHE A 114 -0.03 -22.60 -4.99
C PHE A 114 -1.27 -21.78 -5.25
N VAL A 115 -2.25 -22.42 -5.88
CA VAL A 115 -3.56 -21.83 -6.16
C VAL A 115 -4.53 -22.27 -5.09
N ASN A 116 -5.22 -21.32 -4.45
CA ASN A 116 -6.15 -21.57 -3.35
C ASN A 116 -7.30 -22.53 -3.70
N SER A 117 -7.68 -22.59 -4.98
CA SER A 117 -8.80 -23.41 -5.48
C SER A 117 -8.43 -24.86 -5.79
N ARG A 118 -7.16 -25.25 -5.59
CA ARG A 118 -6.68 -26.60 -5.96
C ARG A 118 -5.93 -27.24 -4.80
N THR A 119 -6.04 -28.57 -4.70
CA THR A 119 -5.15 -29.39 -3.88
C THR A 119 -3.83 -29.53 -4.63
N ASN A 120 -2.74 -29.05 -4.04
CA ASN A 120 -1.42 -29.17 -4.63
C ASN A 120 -0.74 -30.42 -4.09
N ALA A 121 -0.59 -31.43 -4.95
CA ALA A 121 -0.09 -32.75 -4.57
C ALA A 121 1.45 -32.84 -4.46
N PHE A 122 2.17 -31.78 -4.84
CA PHE A 122 3.65 -31.79 -4.87
C PHE A 122 4.30 -31.15 -3.63
N GLU A 123 3.50 -30.75 -2.64
CA GLU A 123 4.04 -30.22 -1.39
C GLU A 123 3.96 -31.30 -0.29
N ILE A 124 5.09 -31.81 0.10
CA ILE A 124 5.21 -32.67 1.27
C ILE A 124 5.47 -31.75 2.47
N LEU A 125 4.49 -31.62 3.34
CA LEU A 125 4.67 -30.91 4.62
C LEU A 125 5.54 -31.74 5.54
N THR A 126 6.76 -31.29 5.72
CA THR A 126 7.67 -31.80 6.75
C THR A 126 7.92 -30.71 7.78
N PRO A 127 8.46 -31.03 8.96
CA PRO A 127 8.87 -29.99 9.92
C PRO A 127 9.85 -28.97 9.31
N ALA A 128 10.61 -29.36 8.29
CA ALA A 128 11.59 -28.51 7.61
C ALA A 128 10.96 -27.59 6.55
N ASN A 129 9.82 -27.96 5.95
CA ASN A 129 9.11 -27.16 4.94
C ASN A 129 7.70 -26.79 5.37
N ASN A 130 7.53 -26.48 6.65
CA ASN A 130 6.28 -25.99 7.22
C ASN A 130 5.87 -24.66 6.57
N ARG A 131 4.62 -24.55 6.13
CA ARG A 131 4.05 -23.34 5.49
C ARG A 131 4.10 -22.09 6.38
N GLN A 132 4.18 -22.25 7.69
CA GLN A 132 4.32 -21.12 8.60
C GLN A 132 5.70 -20.45 8.55
N VAL A 133 6.73 -21.18 8.09
CA VAL A 133 8.10 -20.70 8.03
C VAL A 133 8.68 -20.70 6.61
N ASN A 134 8.03 -21.40 5.67
CA ASN A 134 8.49 -21.51 4.28
C ASN A 134 7.42 -20.99 3.32
N PHE A 135 7.88 -20.25 2.32
CA PHE A 135 7.06 -19.77 1.21
C PHE A 135 7.60 -20.36 -0.09
N THR A 136 6.73 -21.02 -0.85
CA THR A 136 7.10 -21.55 -2.17
C THR A 136 6.67 -20.54 -3.23
N ALA A 137 7.65 -19.89 -3.85
CA ALA A 137 7.44 -18.95 -4.92
C ALA A 137 7.28 -19.65 -6.27
N GLY A 138 6.25 -19.29 -7.02
CA GLY A 138 6.09 -19.65 -8.44
C GLY A 138 6.84 -18.68 -9.33
N THR A 139 6.67 -17.39 -9.06
CA THR A 139 7.33 -16.30 -9.78
C THR A 139 7.87 -15.30 -8.79
N ILE A 140 9.02 -14.73 -9.09
CA ILE A 140 9.62 -13.64 -8.32
C ILE A 140 9.98 -12.52 -9.29
N TRP A 141 9.44 -11.33 -9.06
CA TRP A 141 9.86 -10.10 -9.74
C TRP A 141 10.75 -9.30 -8.81
N VAL A 142 11.84 -8.79 -9.31
CA VAL A 142 12.73 -7.92 -8.55
C VAL A 142 12.75 -6.56 -9.23
N ILE A 143 12.48 -5.50 -8.47
CA ILE A 143 12.59 -4.13 -8.97
C ILE A 143 14.08 -3.86 -9.16
N PRO A 144 14.54 -3.56 -10.39
CA PRO A 144 15.93 -3.23 -10.63
C PRO A 144 16.31 -1.92 -9.92
N GLY A 145 17.58 -1.59 -9.88
CA GLY A 145 18.03 -0.29 -9.40
C GLY A 145 19.36 -0.38 -8.65
N SER A 146 19.92 0.79 -8.39
CA SER A 146 21.21 0.95 -7.71
C SER A 146 21.09 1.24 -6.21
N GLY A 147 19.85 1.31 -5.68
CA GLY A 147 19.53 1.62 -4.30
C GLY A 147 18.83 2.97 -4.11
N THR A 148 18.75 3.80 -5.13
CA THR A 148 18.14 5.15 -5.07
C THR A 148 17.36 5.54 -6.33
N ASP A 149 17.12 4.60 -7.24
CA ASP A 149 16.52 4.90 -8.54
C ASP A 149 14.99 5.02 -8.48
N TYR A 150 14.35 4.34 -7.51
CA TYR A 150 12.90 4.31 -7.37
C TYR A 150 12.45 4.81 -5.98
N PRO A 151 12.58 6.13 -5.70
CA PRO A 151 12.12 6.72 -4.45
C PRO A 151 10.58 6.75 -4.39
N ILE A 152 10.03 6.37 -3.25
CA ILE A 152 8.61 6.50 -2.92
C ILE A 152 8.51 7.41 -1.71
N ALA A 153 8.02 8.64 -1.90
CA ALA A 153 7.84 9.58 -0.81
C ALA A 153 6.73 9.12 0.16
N PRO A 154 6.68 9.66 1.39
CA PRO A 154 5.59 9.39 2.33
C PRO A 154 4.21 9.62 1.70
N GLY A 155 3.33 8.62 1.76
CA GLY A 155 2.00 8.74 1.19
C GLY A 155 1.91 8.54 -0.32
N GLU A 156 3.02 8.33 -0.99
CA GLU A 156 3.08 8.06 -2.42
C GLU A 156 3.11 6.56 -2.72
N SER A 157 2.92 6.22 -3.98
CA SER A 157 2.91 4.83 -4.44
C SER A 157 3.56 4.67 -5.81
N ILE A 158 4.05 3.47 -6.09
CA ILE A 158 4.43 3.05 -7.43
C ILE A 158 3.51 1.94 -7.91
N LYS A 159 3.35 1.84 -9.22
CA LYS A 159 2.65 0.74 -9.87
C LYS A 159 3.67 -0.13 -10.61
N ILE A 160 3.52 -1.44 -10.44
CA ILE A 160 4.24 -2.46 -11.19
C ILE A 160 3.21 -3.11 -12.10
N VAL A 161 3.40 -2.96 -13.39
CA VAL A 161 2.46 -3.39 -14.42
C VAL A 161 3.02 -4.60 -15.17
N ASP A 162 2.13 -5.49 -15.65
CA ASP A 162 2.54 -6.64 -16.46
C ASP A 162 3.15 -6.18 -17.80
N GLN A 163 2.52 -5.20 -18.45
CA GLN A 163 3.08 -4.55 -19.64
C GLN A 163 2.89 -3.04 -19.56
N ALA A 164 3.99 -2.30 -19.65
CA ALA A 164 4.00 -0.83 -19.69
C ALA A 164 3.63 -0.31 -21.08
N ILE A 165 2.40 -0.54 -21.51
CA ILE A 165 1.84 -0.13 -22.80
C ILE A 165 0.63 0.76 -22.52
N ASP A 166 0.41 1.76 -23.34
CA ASP A 166 -0.83 2.54 -23.31
C ASP A 166 -1.99 1.73 -23.93
N TRP A 167 -2.87 1.24 -23.09
CA TRP A 167 -4.05 0.47 -23.47
C TRP A 167 -5.30 1.35 -23.70
N SER A 168 -5.22 2.66 -23.55
CA SER A 168 -6.37 3.57 -23.64
C SER A 168 -7.08 3.53 -25.00
N ALA A 169 -6.37 3.15 -26.07
CA ALA A 169 -6.94 2.98 -27.39
C ALA A 169 -7.85 1.73 -27.50
N GLN A 170 -7.68 0.74 -26.62
CA GLN A 170 -8.44 -0.51 -26.62
C GLN A 170 -9.59 -0.49 -25.60
N VAL A 171 -9.36 0.14 -24.46
CA VAL A 171 -10.37 0.22 -23.38
C VAL A 171 -10.29 1.58 -22.70
N ALA A 172 -11.39 2.32 -22.67
CA ALA A 172 -11.47 3.58 -21.94
C ALA A 172 -11.22 3.33 -20.44
N GLY A 173 -10.22 4.01 -19.89
CA GLY A 173 -9.83 3.86 -18.49
C GLY A 173 -8.83 2.73 -18.21
N ALA A 174 -8.33 2.02 -19.23
CA ALA A 174 -7.17 1.13 -19.06
C ALA A 174 -5.92 1.93 -18.68
N LEU A 175 -4.98 1.28 -17.98
CA LEU A 175 -3.72 1.86 -17.52
C LEU A 175 -2.67 1.85 -18.63
#